data_33d4496e48abb8a1d908fad0ae122493
#
_entry.id   33d4496e48abb8a1d908fad0ae122493
#
_cell.length_a   1.000
_cell.length_b   1.000
_cell.length_c   1.000
_cell.angle_alpha   90.00
_cell.angle_beta   90.00
_cell.angle_gamma   90.00
#
_symmetry.space_group_name_H-M   'P 1'
#
loop_
_entity.id
_entity.type
_entity.pdbx_description
1 polymer ?
#
loop_
_entity_poly.entity_id
_entity_poly.type
_entity_poly.pdbx_seq_one_letter_code
_entity_poly.pdbx_strand_id
1 'polypeptide(L)'
;VGEDKAMELMKQVVDNFSRFHPHPEQIILSHPTEEPEFIKPYFGLRLFPVWHIGTDYLHEIGKSWYDYLVDKGVEFVWETKVTNIDFDNQMVMCGEFGNKYDTLIFGVGKSGIDFTSDIMEKYDLPTEEKPAQIGVRFEAPQKHFQKLIDIAYDFKLYRKDDKVSLRSFCTNNNAAYVAVEETYGNHSYNGHAKKDEAFRNNMTNFGILMEIKGIKEPFKWARKVVQKLQSNGTGLFYSPTREQSTTSEGVEVSATKVDRLHEISKAMQPYFPYVYDFINDMKKVFPTLKDDWGIYVPEVKYLAPEPLVNYDNLSLTKYPNVHFVGDALSARGISVSGAHGTLVAEDILENQ
;
A
#
# COMPACT_ATOMS: atom_id res chain seq x y z
N VAL A 1 19.48 -7.84 2.78
CA VAL A 1 19.44 -9.32 2.99
C VAL A 1 19.34 -10.02 1.64
N GLY A 2 19.86 -11.25 1.54
CA GLY A 2 19.75 -12.08 0.33
C GLY A 2 18.33 -12.66 0.16
N GLU A 3 18.09 -13.29 -1.02
CA GLU A 3 16.77 -13.82 -1.37
C GLU A 3 16.29 -14.89 -0.38
N ASP A 4 17.16 -15.82 0.04
CA ASP A 4 16.83 -16.88 1.00
C ASP A 4 16.37 -16.29 2.35
N LYS A 5 17.10 -15.32 2.89
CA LYS A 5 16.71 -14.65 4.15
C LYS A 5 15.43 -13.85 3.99
N ALA A 6 15.21 -13.20 2.85
CA ALA A 6 13.96 -12.51 2.57
C ALA A 6 12.77 -13.48 2.56
N MET A 7 12.92 -14.66 1.94
CA MET A 7 11.87 -15.69 1.93
C MET A 7 11.62 -16.28 3.31
N GLU A 8 12.65 -16.48 4.13
CA GLU A 8 12.51 -16.90 5.52
C GLU A 8 11.70 -15.90 6.34
N LEU A 9 12.06 -14.60 6.27
CA LEU A 9 11.34 -13.53 6.96
C LEU A 9 9.88 -13.43 6.50
N MET A 10 9.62 -13.54 5.19
CA MET A 10 8.24 -13.54 4.67
C MET A 10 7.44 -14.73 5.20
N LYS A 11 8.04 -15.91 5.31
CA LYS A 11 7.40 -17.09 5.89
C LYS A 11 7.06 -16.88 7.36
N GLN A 12 7.98 -16.32 8.16
CA GLN A 12 7.72 -15.99 9.57
C GLN A 12 6.54 -15.02 9.72
N VAL A 13 6.42 -14.03 8.82
CA VAL A 13 5.26 -13.13 8.81
C VAL A 13 3.96 -13.90 8.58
N VAL A 14 3.94 -14.80 7.58
CA VAL A 14 2.76 -15.64 7.29
C VAL A 14 2.42 -16.54 8.48
N ASP A 15 3.40 -17.17 9.10
CA ASP A 15 3.22 -18.03 10.26
C ASP A 15 2.63 -17.24 11.45
N ASN A 16 3.10 -16.00 11.69
CA ASN A 16 2.54 -15.11 12.70
C ASN A 16 1.08 -14.75 12.44
N PHE A 17 0.74 -14.38 11.20
CA PHE A 17 -0.65 -14.11 10.83
C PHE A 17 -1.53 -15.34 10.93
N SER A 18 -1.05 -16.51 10.47
CA SER A 18 -1.76 -17.78 10.54
C SER A 18 -2.08 -18.21 11.96
N ARG A 19 -1.16 -17.95 12.89
CA ARG A 19 -1.35 -18.25 14.31
C ARG A 19 -2.57 -17.57 14.92
N PHE A 20 -2.89 -16.36 14.47
CA PHE A 20 -3.97 -15.54 15.00
C PHE A 20 -5.18 -15.47 14.07
N HIS A 21 -5.13 -16.13 12.92
CA HIS A 21 -6.24 -16.16 11.97
C HIS A 21 -7.32 -17.14 12.43
N PRO A 22 -8.62 -16.77 12.40
CA PRO A 22 -9.71 -17.66 12.82
C PRO A 22 -9.83 -18.91 11.94
N HIS A 23 -9.36 -18.83 10.68
CA HIS A 23 -9.39 -19.90 9.68
C HIS A 23 -8.01 -20.06 8.99
N PRO A 24 -6.96 -20.49 9.70
CA PRO A 24 -5.61 -20.54 9.15
C PRO A 24 -5.48 -21.51 7.96
N GLU A 25 -6.32 -22.52 7.86
CA GLU A 25 -6.39 -23.46 6.74
C GLU A 25 -6.78 -22.80 5.41
N GLN A 26 -7.37 -21.60 5.46
CA GLN A 26 -7.71 -20.81 4.26
C GLN A 26 -6.53 -19.99 3.71
N ILE A 27 -5.44 -19.88 4.46
CA ILE A 27 -4.23 -19.15 4.01
C ILE A 27 -3.39 -20.10 3.16
N ILE A 28 -3.77 -20.22 1.90
CA ILE A 28 -3.08 -21.08 0.95
C ILE A 28 -2.21 -20.22 0.04
N LEU A 29 -0.97 -20.69 -0.21
CA LEU A 29 -0.10 -20.04 -1.17
C LEU A 29 -0.61 -20.30 -2.59
N SER A 30 -1.01 -19.23 -3.26
CA SER A 30 -1.37 -19.25 -4.68
C SER A 30 -0.11 -19.02 -5.53
N HIS A 31 0.29 -20.01 -6.29
CA HIS A 31 1.39 -19.90 -7.24
C HIS A 31 0.88 -19.58 -8.65
N PRO A 32 1.59 -18.71 -9.39
CA PRO A 32 1.35 -18.59 -10.83
C PRO A 32 1.56 -19.93 -11.55
N THR A 33 0.68 -20.24 -12.50
CA THR A 33 0.70 -21.54 -13.20
C THR A 33 1.49 -21.50 -14.51
N GLU A 34 1.54 -20.34 -15.18
CA GLU A 34 2.25 -20.15 -16.45
C GLU A 34 2.56 -18.67 -16.70
N GLU A 35 3.34 -18.37 -17.75
CA GLU A 35 3.51 -16.99 -18.27
C GLU A 35 2.60 -16.77 -19.48
N PRO A 36 1.60 -15.85 -19.40
CA PRO A 36 0.65 -15.61 -20.47
C PRO A 36 1.25 -14.78 -21.60
N GLU A 37 1.56 -15.40 -22.73
CA GLU A 37 2.15 -14.77 -23.91
C GLU A 37 1.29 -13.65 -24.51
N PHE A 38 -0.05 -13.68 -24.34
CA PHE A 38 -0.98 -12.69 -24.90
C PHE A 38 -0.82 -11.30 -24.28
N ILE A 39 -0.14 -11.18 -23.15
CA ILE A 39 0.15 -9.90 -22.46
C ILE A 39 1.36 -9.19 -23.09
N LYS A 40 2.39 -9.95 -23.47
CA LYS A 40 3.72 -9.45 -23.88
C LYS A 40 3.73 -8.38 -24.98
N PRO A 41 2.82 -8.38 -26.00
CA PRO A 41 2.83 -7.32 -27.00
C PRO A 41 2.54 -5.91 -26.48
N TYR A 42 1.91 -5.79 -25.31
CA TYR A 42 1.43 -4.51 -24.78
C TYR A 42 2.04 -4.15 -23.43
N PHE A 43 2.36 -5.16 -22.60
CA PHE A 43 2.85 -4.98 -21.24
C PHE A 43 4.01 -5.91 -20.93
N GLY A 44 4.93 -5.42 -20.12
CA GLY A 44 5.72 -6.32 -19.30
C GLY A 44 4.84 -6.91 -18.20
N LEU A 45 5.15 -8.11 -17.74
CA LEU A 45 4.36 -8.84 -16.76
C LEU A 45 5.26 -9.31 -15.62
N ARG A 46 4.74 -9.21 -14.39
CA ARG A 46 5.27 -9.92 -13.22
C ARG A 46 4.14 -10.60 -12.51
N LEU A 47 4.33 -11.87 -12.20
CA LEU A 47 3.41 -12.70 -11.44
C LEU A 47 4.04 -13.02 -10.09
N PHE A 48 3.22 -13.03 -9.05
CA PHE A 48 3.70 -13.26 -7.69
C PHE A 48 2.94 -14.40 -7.03
N PRO A 49 3.62 -15.27 -6.28
CA PRO A 49 2.96 -16.12 -5.31
C PRO A 49 2.35 -15.24 -4.20
N VAL A 50 1.15 -15.56 -3.76
CA VAL A 50 0.41 -14.76 -2.76
C VAL A 50 -0.20 -15.66 -1.70
N TRP A 51 0.03 -15.32 -0.43
CA TRP A 51 -0.78 -15.76 0.70
C TRP A 51 -1.86 -14.70 0.96
N HIS A 52 -3.08 -14.97 0.52
CA HIS A 52 -4.18 -14.05 0.71
C HIS A 52 -4.84 -14.32 2.07
N ILE A 53 -4.78 -13.33 2.99
CA ILE A 53 -5.29 -13.44 4.35
C ILE A 53 -6.81 -13.17 4.42
N GLY A 54 -7.30 -12.24 3.60
CA GLY A 54 -8.67 -11.70 3.67
C GLY A 54 -8.74 -10.43 4.53
N THR A 55 -9.28 -9.36 3.96
CA THR A 55 -9.47 -8.10 4.68
C THR A 55 -10.52 -8.23 5.79
N ASP A 56 -11.48 -9.10 5.61
CA ASP A 56 -12.54 -9.45 6.55
C ASP A 56 -12.03 -10.00 7.89
N TYR A 57 -10.90 -10.71 7.89
CA TYR A 57 -10.33 -11.32 9.11
C TYR A 57 -9.31 -10.43 9.83
N LEU A 58 -8.88 -9.31 9.25
CA LEU A 58 -7.83 -8.48 9.84
C LEU A 58 -8.14 -7.95 11.24
N HIS A 59 -9.41 -7.66 11.51
CA HIS A 59 -9.84 -7.18 12.83
C HIS A 59 -9.68 -8.27 13.91
N GLU A 60 -10.14 -9.50 13.60
CA GLU A 60 -10.04 -10.64 14.52
C GLU A 60 -8.58 -11.05 14.77
N ILE A 61 -7.79 -11.08 13.70
CA ILE A 61 -6.35 -11.33 13.79
C ILE A 61 -5.70 -10.29 14.70
N GLY A 62 -5.96 -9.00 14.46
CA GLY A 62 -5.40 -7.91 15.22
C GLY A 62 -5.78 -7.98 16.70
N LYS A 63 -7.05 -8.29 17.00
CA LYS A 63 -7.52 -8.47 18.37
C LYS A 63 -6.84 -9.66 19.08
N SER A 64 -6.80 -10.82 18.42
CA SER A 64 -6.19 -12.03 18.99
C SER A 64 -4.70 -11.85 19.23
N TRP A 65 -4.01 -11.15 18.32
CA TRP A 65 -2.59 -10.83 18.47
C TRP A 65 -2.36 -9.83 19.60
N TYR A 66 -3.18 -8.81 19.71
CA TYR A 66 -3.15 -7.84 20.81
C TYR A 66 -3.32 -8.54 22.17
N ASP A 67 -4.39 -9.36 22.32
CA ASP A 67 -4.67 -10.09 23.56
C ASP A 67 -3.48 -10.99 23.97
N TYR A 68 -2.86 -11.67 23.00
CA TYR A 68 -1.65 -12.47 23.21
C TYR A 68 -0.47 -11.63 23.71
N LEU A 69 -0.23 -10.46 23.12
CA LEU A 69 0.87 -9.58 23.51
C LEU A 69 0.67 -9.01 24.91
N VAL A 70 -0.55 -8.64 25.27
CA VAL A 70 -0.91 -8.21 26.63
C VAL A 70 -0.64 -9.33 27.64
N ASP A 71 -1.05 -10.57 27.33
CA ASP A 71 -0.78 -11.75 28.16
C ASP A 71 0.72 -12.01 28.37
N LYS A 72 1.54 -11.64 27.37
CA LYS A 72 3.02 -11.70 27.44
C LYS A 72 3.67 -10.51 28.14
N GLY A 73 2.89 -9.56 28.66
CA GLY A 73 3.38 -8.42 29.44
C GLY A 73 3.78 -7.22 28.57
N VAL A 74 3.39 -7.16 27.30
CA VAL A 74 3.57 -5.96 26.46
C VAL A 74 2.61 -4.88 26.94
N GLU A 75 3.13 -3.71 27.25
CA GLU A 75 2.35 -2.54 27.64
C GLU A 75 1.93 -1.73 26.40
N PHE A 76 0.65 -1.44 26.28
CA PHE A 76 0.07 -0.59 25.24
C PHE A 76 -0.42 0.72 25.85
N VAL A 77 0.09 1.83 25.34
CA VAL A 77 -0.30 3.18 25.79
C VAL A 77 -1.19 3.80 24.74
N TRP A 78 -2.50 3.63 24.89
CA TRP A 78 -3.53 4.12 23.95
C TRP A 78 -3.79 5.62 24.13
N GLU A 79 -4.40 6.23 23.09
CA GLU A 79 -4.78 7.66 23.07
C GLU A 79 -3.64 8.60 23.42
N THR A 80 -2.40 8.14 23.22
CA THR A 80 -1.19 8.84 23.59
C THR A 80 -0.33 9.13 22.37
N LYS A 81 -0.31 10.40 21.97
CA LYS A 81 0.48 10.83 20.82
C LYS A 81 1.91 11.14 21.25
N VAL A 82 2.88 10.46 20.62
CA VAL A 82 4.29 10.87 20.71
C VAL A 82 4.46 12.21 20.03
N THR A 83 4.93 13.21 20.75
CA THR A 83 5.09 14.58 20.27
C THR A 83 6.53 14.93 19.91
N ASN A 84 7.49 14.22 20.48
CA ASN A 84 8.92 14.41 20.21
C ASN A 84 9.72 13.16 20.59
N ILE A 85 10.90 13.03 20.01
CA ILE A 85 11.90 12.05 20.41
C ILE A 85 13.21 12.78 20.67
N ASP A 86 13.86 12.44 21.75
CA ASP A 86 15.21 12.89 22.10
C ASP A 86 16.17 11.70 21.97
N PHE A 87 16.86 11.62 20.85
CA PHE A 87 17.80 10.53 20.57
C PHE A 87 19.05 10.61 21.45
N ASP A 88 19.50 11.83 21.81
CA ASP A 88 20.72 12.03 22.59
C ASP A 88 20.53 11.62 24.06
N ASN A 89 19.32 11.85 24.62
CA ASN A 89 18.95 11.44 25.97
C ASN A 89 18.13 10.14 26.03
N GLN A 90 17.89 9.49 24.88
CA GLN A 90 17.12 8.26 24.75
C GLN A 90 15.71 8.37 25.38
N MET A 91 14.95 9.40 24.97
CA MET A 91 13.62 9.67 25.51
C MET A 91 12.57 9.77 24.42
N VAL A 92 11.41 9.16 24.67
CA VAL A 92 10.17 9.38 23.90
C VAL A 92 9.27 10.31 24.69
N MET A 93 8.83 11.39 24.09
CA MET A 93 8.04 12.46 24.74
C MET A 93 6.58 12.43 24.29
N CYS A 94 5.66 12.53 25.25
CA CYS A 94 4.22 12.66 25.05
C CYS A 94 3.74 13.93 25.79
N GLY A 95 3.79 15.08 25.11
CA GLY A 95 3.65 16.36 25.78
C GLY A 95 4.79 16.66 26.75
N GLU A 96 4.48 16.92 28.02
CA GLU A 96 5.46 17.18 29.09
C GLU A 96 6.02 15.89 29.73
N PHE A 97 5.40 14.73 29.45
CA PHE A 97 5.84 13.47 29.98
C PHE A 97 6.80 12.77 29.01
N GLY A 98 7.78 12.08 29.54
CA GLY A 98 8.76 11.33 28.75
C GLY A 98 9.17 10.03 29.42
N ASN A 99 9.38 9.01 28.61
CA ASN A 99 9.92 7.71 29.01
C ASN A 99 11.27 7.48 28.36
N LYS A 100 12.22 6.93 29.13
CA LYS A 100 13.49 6.46 28.59
C LYS A 100 13.30 5.15 27.84
N TYR A 101 14.15 4.94 26.86
CA TYR A 101 14.23 3.66 26.15
C TYR A 101 15.70 3.20 26.03
N ASP A 102 15.91 1.91 26.01
CA ASP A 102 17.19 1.29 25.67
C ASP A 102 17.29 1.13 24.15
N THR A 103 16.22 0.62 23.53
CA THR A 103 16.08 0.49 22.07
C THR A 103 14.76 1.09 21.63
N LEU A 104 14.78 1.82 20.52
CA LEU A 104 13.60 2.43 19.91
C LEU A 104 13.34 1.81 18.53
N ILE A 105 12.11 1.28 18.33
CA ILE A 105 11.65 0.83 17.02
C ILE A 105 10.62 1.84 16.51
N PHE A 106 10.95 2.53 15.41
CA PHE A 106 10.14 3.60 14.83
C PHE A 106 9.26 3.03 13.71
N GLY A 107 8.03 2.65 14.05
CA GLY A 107 7.07 2.00 13.15
C GLY A 107 5.76 2.77 13.01
N VAL A 108 5.81 4.09 12.79
CA VAL A 108 4.67 5.01 12.85
C VAL A 108 3.69 4.92 11.67
N GLY A 109 4.00 4.11 10.66
CA GLY A 109 3.13 3.91 9.52
C GLY A 109 2.97 5.16 8.63
N LYS A 110 2.01 5.10 7.71
CA LYS A 110 1.76 6.16 6.72
C LYS A 110 1.29 7.48 7.37
N SER A 111 0.52 7.41 8.44
CA SER A 111 0.03 8.60 9.16
C SER A 111 1.13 9.36 9.91
N GLY A 112 2.26 8.73 10.16
CA GLY A 112 3.41 9.33 10.81
C GLY A 112 4.45 9.95 9.88
N ILE A 113 4.18 10.09 8.59
CA ILE A 113 5.15 10.62 7.60
C ILE A 113 5.64 12.03 7.98
N ASP A 114 4.73 12.95 8.31
CA ASP A 114 5.13 14.32 8.69
C ASP A 114 5.99 14.30 9.95
N PHE A 115 5.61 13.51 10.97
CA PHE A 115 6.39 13.34 12.19
C PHE A 115 7.78 12.74 11.92
N THR A 116 7.87 11.73 11.04
CA THR A 116 9.16 11.16 10.62
C THR A 116 10.03 12.23 9.95
N SER A 117 9.47 13.01 9.04
CA SER A 117 10.18 14.09 8.35
C SER A 117 10.71 15.15 9.31
N ASP A 118 9.88 15.57 10.29
CA ASP A 118 10.28 16.55 11.31
C ASP A 118 11.43 16.01 12.19
N ILE A 119 11.41 14.73 12.55
CA ILE A 119 12.49 14.09 13.31
C ILE A 119 13.78 14.00 12.49
N MET A 120 13.68 13.65 11.18
CA MET A 120 14.84 13.60 10.30
C MET A 120 15.50 14.98 10.17
N GLU A 121 14.71 16.03 9.96
CA GLU A 121 15.19 17.41 9.87
C GLU A 121 15.82 17.89 11.18
N LYS A 122 15.16 17.64 12.31
CA LYS A 122 15.65 18.02 13.65
C LYS A 122 17.04 17.52 13.96
N TYR A 123 17.35 16.27 13.56
CA TYR A 123 18.62 15.61 13.86
C TYR A 123 19.61 15.66 12.69
N ASP A 124 19.28 16.39 11.62
CA ASP A 124 20.08 16.46 10.39
C ASP A 124 20.48 15.06 9.89
N LEU A 125 19.48 14.16 9.82
CA LEU A 125 19.72 12.79 9.40
C LEU A 125 19.65 12.68 7.88
N PRO A 126 20.57 11.94 7.26
CA PRO A 126 20.57 11.78 5.83
C PRO A 126 19.33 10.99 5.36
N THR A 127 18.71 11.46 4.28
CA THR A 127 17.51 10.86 3.69
C THR A 127 17.66 10.70 2.18
N GLU A 128 16.90 9.77 1.60
CA GLU A 128 16.76 9.59 0.17
C GLU A 128 15.32 9.91 -0.27
N GLU A 129 15.18 10.82 -1.24
CA GLU A 129 13.89 11.14 -1.83
C GLU A 129 13.35 9.99 -2.67
N LYS A 130 12.09 9.62 -2.49
CA LYS A 130 11.42 8.61 -3.30
C LYS A 130 10.55 9.25 -4.39
N PRO A 131 10.45 8.62 -5.58
CA PRO A 131 9.63 9.15 -6.67
C PRO A 131 8.16 9.32 -6.27
N ALA A 132 7.50 10.35 -6.82
CA ALA A 132 6.06 10.49 -6.65
C ALA A 132 5.31 9.32 -7.31
N GLN A 133 4.37 8.71 -6.57
CA GLN A 133 3.53 7.62 -7.08
C GLN A 133 2.05 8.01 -6.91
N ILE A 134 1.38 8.26 -8.05
CA ILE A 134 -0.03 8.64 -8.12
C ILE A 134 -0.69 8.00 -9.33
N GLY A 135 -1.97 7.75 -9.25
CA GLY A 135 -2.74 7.14 -10.34
C GLY A 135 -4.21 7.01 -10.02
N VAL A 136 -4.79 5.91 -10.42
CA VAL A 136 -6.21 5.64 -10.32
C VAL A 136 -6.47 4.23 -9.79
N ARG A 137 -7.57 4.03 -9.08
CA ARG A 137 -8.12 2.70 -8.77
C ARG A 137 -9.02 2.29 -9.92
N PHE A 138 -8.60 1.32 -10.70
CA PHE A 138 -9.36 0.75 -11.79
C PHE A 138 -10.24 -0.39 -11.29
N GLU A 139 -11.47 -0.48 -11.82
CA GLU A 139 -12.42 -1.54 -11.49
C GLU A 139 -13.21 -1.99 -12.71
N ALA A 140 -13.39 -3.29 -12.87
CA ALA A 140 -14.25 -3.88 -13.90
C ALA A 140 -14.77 -5.26 -13.47
N PRO A 141 -15.81 -5.82 -14.13
CA PRO A 141 -16.23 -7.19 -13.91
C PRO A 141 -15.09 -8.19 -14.16
N GLN A 142 -14.93 -9.14 -13.24
CA GLN A 142 -13.85 -10.13 -13.24
C GLN A 142 -13.77 -10.94 -14.53
N LYS A 143 -14.93 -11.23 -15.15
CA LYS A 143 -15.03 -12.00 -16.40
C LYS A 143 -14.08 -11.50 -17.51
N HIS A 144 -13.76 -10.20 -17.51
CA HIS A 144 -12.85 -9.61 -18.52
C HIS A 144 -11.40 -10.02 -18.31
N PHE A 145 -11.00 -10.33 -17.07
CA PHE A 145 -9.65 -10.69 -16.68
C PHE A 145 -9.50 -12.19 -16.33
N GLN A 146 -10.58 -12.98 -16.45
CA GLN A 146 -10.62 -14.36 -15.97
C GLN A 146 -9.43 -15.19 -16.45
N LYS A 147 -9.09 -15.09 -17.75
CA LYS A 147 -7.95 -15.78 -18.33
C LYS A 147 -6.61 -15.50 -17.62
N LEU A 148 -6.42 -14.28 -17.09
CA LEU A 148 -5.21 -13.92 -16.34
C LEU A 148 -5.33 -14.31 -14.86
N ILE A 149 -6.52 -14.18 -14.29
CA ILE A 149 -6.81 -14.53 -12.90
C ILE A 149 -6.66 -16.04 -12.66
N ASP A 150 -7.03 -16.88 -13.63
CA ASP A 150 -6.86 -18.33 -13.58
C ASP A 150 -5.37 -18.74 -13.55
N ILE A 151 -4.50 -17.87 -14.08
CA ILE A 151 -3.04 -18.08 -14.08
C ILE A 151 -2.41 -17.60 -12.77
N ALA A 152 -2.81 -16.42 -12.28
CA ALA A 152 -2.24 -15.83 -11.07
C ALA A 152 -3.24 -14.94 -10.35
N TYR A 153 -3.28 -15.04 -9.01
CA TYR A 153 -4.10 -14.17 -8.16
C TYR A 153 -3.66 -12.71 -8.23
N ASP A 154 -2.37 -12.43 -8.07
CA ASP A 154 -1.79 -11.08 -8.19
C ASP A 154 -0.87 -11.02 -9.42
N PHE A 155 -1.16 -10.06 -10.27
CA PHE A 155 -0.38 -9.78 -11.47
C PHE A 155 -0.03 -8.30 -11.54
N LYS A 156 1.13 -8.01 -12.10
CA LYS A 156 1.55 -6.63 -12.35
C LYS A 156 1.83 -6.44 -13.82
N LEU A 157 0.90 -5.78 -14.49
CA LEU A 157 1.11 -5.24 -15.82
C LEU A 157 1.95 -3.97 -15.68
N TYR A 158 3.04 -3.86 -16.40
CA TYR A 158 3.88 -2.69 -16.32
C TYR A 158 4.29 -2.17 -17.70
N ARG A 159 4.46 -0.88 -17.76
CA ARG A 159 4.93 -0.14 -18.93
C ARG A 159 5.92 0.91 -18.49
N LYS A 160 7.01 1.08 -19.24
CA LYS A 160 8.04 2.11 -18.99
C LYS A 160 8.07 3.07 -20.15
N ASP A 161 8.01 4.34 -19.82
CA ASP A 161 8.33 5.47 -20.69
C ASP A 161 9.52 6.24 -20.10
N ASP A 162 10.08 7.19 -20.81
CA ASP A 162 11.29 7.90 -20.39
C ASP A 162 11.16 8.57 -19.01
N LYS A 163 10.00 9.19 -18.75
CA LYS A 163 9.75 9.97 -17.53
C LYS A 163 8.81 9.30 -16.55
N VAL A 164 8.05 8.30 -16.99
CA VAL A 164 6.98 7.69 -16.23
C VAL A 164 7.07 6.17 -16.33
N SER A 165 7.00 5.49 -15.20
CA SER A 165 6.80 4.04 -15.17
C SER A 165 5.39 3.78 -14.65
N LEU A 166 4.59 3.01 -15.38
CA LEU A 166 3.25 2.60 -14.95
C LEU A 166 3.25 1.14 -14.55
N ARG A 167 2.46 0.84 -13.55
CA ARG A 167 2.20 -0.55 -13.17
C ARG A 167 0.80 -0.72 -12.56
N SER A 168 0.18 -1.87 -12.81
CA SER A 168 -0.90 -2.32 -11.94
C SER A 168 -0.33 -2.78 -10.60
N PHE A 169 -1.11 -2.68 -9.54
CA PHE A 169 -0.70 -3.20 -8.24
C PHE A 169 -1.92 -3.46 -7.35
N CYS A 170 -1.72 -4.29 -6.30
CA CYS A 170 -2.75 -4.61 -5.32
C CYS A 170 -4.03 -5.09 -6.01
N THR A 171 -3.91 -6.18 -6.76
CA THR A 171 -5.03 -6.81 -7.45
C THR A 171 -5.95 -7.50 -6.46
N ASN A 172 -7.24 -7.25 -6.58
CA ASN A 172 -8.29 -7.88 -5.80
C ASN A 172 -9.29 -8.54 -6.75
N ASN A 173 -9.69 -9.76 -6.46
CA ASN A 173 -10.56 -10.57 -7.30
C ASN A 173 -11.70 -11.20 -6.48
N ASN A 174 -12.76 -11.65 -7.12
CA ASN A 174 -13.94 -12.33 -6.57
C ASN A 174 -14.80 -11.46 -5.65
N ALA A 175 -14.32 -11.18 -4.45
CA ALA A 175 -14.93 -10.31 -3.46
C ALA A 175 -14.11 -9.01 -3.37
N ALA A 176 -14.01 -8.30 -4.50
CA ALA A 176 -13.15 -7.15 -4.69
C ALA A 176 -13.93 -5.83 -4.55
N TYR A 177 -13.57 -5.02 -3.57
CA TYR A 177 -14.23 -3.76 -3.26
C TYR A 177 -13.26 -2.59 -3.33
N VAL A 178 -13.77 -1.45 -3.78
CA VAL A 178 -13.04 -0.18 -3.68
C VAL A 178 -13.20 0.36 -2.27
N ALA A 179 -12.10 0.70 -1.64
CA ALA A 179 -12.06 1.29 -0.31
C ALA A 179 -11.70 2.77 -0.39
N VAL A 180 -12.41 3.59 0.37
CA VAL A 180 -12.08 5.00 0.58
C VAL A 180 -11.08 5.10 1.72
N GLU A 181 -10.02 5.85 1.51
CA GLU A 181 -9.01 6.14 2.50
C GLU A 181 -8.87 7.65 2.66
N GLU A 182 -9.05 8.14 3.86
CA GLU A 182 -8.81 9.54 4.17
C GLU A 182 -7.38 9.75 4.67
N THR A 183 -6.63 10.62 4.01
CA THR A 183 -5.27 10.98 4.41
C THR A 183 -5.05 12.46 4.19
N TYR A 184 -4.60 13.17 5.22
CA TYR A 184 -4.39 14.63 5.19
C TYR A 184 -5.65 15.42 4.81
N GLY A 185 -6.84 14.97 5.28
CA GLY A 185 -8.13 15.58 4.97
C GLY A 185 -8.58 15.46 3.51
N ASN A 186 -8.02 14.50 2.76
CA ASN A 186 -8.38 14.24 1.38
C ASN A 186 -8.70 12.76 1.18
N HIS A 187 -9.70 12.46 0.36
CA HIS A 187 -10.02 11.10 -0.05
C HIS A 187 -9.01 10.57 -1.07
N SER A 188 -8.61 9.35 -0.90
CA SER A 188 -7.94 8.52 -1.90
C SER A 188 -8.57 7.13 -1.94
N TYR A 189 -8.28 6.36 -2.98
CA TYR A 189 -8.95 5.08 -3.19
C TYR A 189 -7.93 3.96 -3.17
N ASN A 190 -8.33 2.85 -2.55
CA ASN A 190 -7.57 1.63 -2.45
C ASN A 190 -8.47 0.44 -2.77
N GLY A 191 -8.01 -0.80 -2.64
CA GLY A 191 -8.81 -1.99 -2.84
C GLY A 191 -8.71 -2.95 -1.68
N HIS A 192 -9.85 -3.60 -1.41
CA HIS A 192 -9.96 -4.68 -0.44
C HIS A 192 -10.45 -5.95 -1.13
N ALA A 193 -9.97 -7.10 -0.68
CA ALA A 193 -10.51 -8.40 -1.05
C ALA A 193 -10.90 -9.16 0.22
N LYS A 194 -12.11 -9.70 0.22
CA LYS A 194 -12.61 -10.57 1.28
C LYS A 194 -12.47 -12.03 0.87
N LYS A 195 -12.39 -12.92 1.83
CA LYS A 195 -12.35 -14.38 1.61
C LYS A 195 -13.69 -15.04 1.75
N ASP A 196 -14.55 -14.55 2.62
CA ASP A 196 -15.88 -15.12 2.82
C ASP A 196 -16.70 -15.01 1.51
N GLU A 197 -17.18 -16.13 1.01
CA GLU A 197 -17.99 -16.26 -0.21
C GLU A 197 -19.28 -15.43 -0.17
N ALA A 198 -19.78 -15.09 1.02
CA ALA A 198 -20.94 -14.20 1.19
C ALA A 198 -20.70 -12.80 0.60
N PHE A 199 -19.44 -12.38 0.48
CA PHE A 199 -19.06 -11.09 -0.09
C PHE A 199 -18.73 -11.14 -1.58
N ARG A 200 -18.91 -12.26 -2.25
CA ARG A 200 -18.59 -12.42 -3.66
C ARG A 200 -19.39 -11.45 -4.54
N ASN A 201 -18.69 -10.62 -5.30
CA ASN A 201 -19.30 -9.63 -6.20
C ASN A 201 -18.88 -9.79 -7.67
N ASN A 202 -18.00 -10.75 -7.96
CA ASN A 202 -17.46 -11.03 -9.29
C ASN A 202 -16.81 -9.80 -9.95
N MET A 203 -16.24 -8.92 -9.14
CA MET A 203 -15.48 -7.76 -9.58
C MET A 203 -13.97 -8.03 -9.45
N THR A 204 -13.21 -7.28 -10.22
CA THR A 204 -11.76 -7.15 -10.11
C THR A 204 -11.42 -5.69 -10.03
N ASN A 205 -10.55 -5.31 -9.10
CA ASN A 205 -9.99 -3.99 -9.07
C ASN A 205 -8.48 -4.03 -8.79
N PHE A 206 -7.78 -3.03 -9.29
CA PHE A 206 -6.34 -2.82 -9.04
C PHE A 206 -5.98 -1.35 -9.26
N GLY A 207 -4.92 -0.90 -8.59
CA GLY A 207 -4.36 0.42 -8.85
C GLY A 207 -3.60 0.45 -10.17
N ILE A 208 -3.72 1.52 -10.94
CA ILE A 208 -2.81 1.87 -12.05
C ILE A 208 -2.00 3.06 -11.56
N LEU A 209 -0.78 2.80 -11.08
CA LEU A 209 0.10 3.82 -10.53
C LEU A 209 1.17 4.22 -11.52
N MET A 210 1.36 5.53 -11.60
CA MET A 210 2.51 6.16 -12.24
C MET A 210 3.57 6.46 -11.20
N GLU A 211 4.78 5.99 -11.43
CA GLU A 211 5.98 6.47 -10.76
C GLU A 211 6.62 7.53 -11.65
N ILE A 212 6.69 8.76 -11.14
CA ILE A 212 7.12 9.94 -11.90
C ILE A 212 8.48 10.39 -11.39
N LYS A 213 9.48 10.37 -12.28
CA LYS A 213 10.85 10.76 -11.97
C LYS A 213 11.07 12.26 -12.17
N GLY A 214 12.03 12.82 -11.44
CA GLY A 214 12.47 14.20 -11.59
C GLY A 214 11.51 15.26 -11.02
N ILE A 215 10.52 14.85 -10.24
CA ILE A 215 9.68 15.77 -9.48
C ILE A 215 10.49 16.28 -8.28
N LYS A 216 10.57 17.59 -8.14
CA LYS A 216 11.09 18.21 -6.90
C LYS A 216 10.06 18.07 -5.78
N GLU A 217 10.52 17.71 -4.59
CA GLU A 217 9.66 17.50 -3.40
C GLU A 217 8.45 16.60 -3.74
N PRO A 218 8.68 15.34 -4.14
CA PRO A 218 7.62 14.48 -4.72
C PRO A 218 6.45 14.26 -3.76
N PHE A 219 6.69 14.19 -2.46
CA PHE A 219 5.65 14.09 -1.45
C PHE A 219 4.72 15.32 -1.43
N LYS A 220 5.29 16.52 -1.40
CA LYS A 220 4.52 17.78 -1.41
C LYS A 220 3.78 17.96 -2.74
N TRP A 221 4.41 17.56 -3.85
CA TRP A 221 3.77 17.58 -5.16
C TRP A 221 2.56 16.65 -5.21
N ALA A 222 2.70 15.40 -4.75
CA ALA A 222 1.60 14.43 -4.72
C ALA A 222 0.41 14.96 -3.88
N ARG A 223 0.66 15.54 -2.70
CA ARG A 223 -0.39 16.18 -1.88
C ARG A 223 -1.16 17.27 -2.65
N LYS A 224 -0.45 18.14 -3.37
CA LYS A 224 -1.07 19.21 -4.18
C LYS A 224 -1.93 18.65 -5.32
N VAL A 225 -1.49 17.56 -5.96
CA VAL A 225 -2.28 16.92 -7.02
C VAL A 225 -3.52 16.27 -6.43
N VAL A 226 -3.40 15.55 -5.32
CA VAL A 226 -4.53 14.95 -4.61
C VAL A 226 -5.58 16.00 -4.24
N GLN A 227 -5.16 17.15 -3.70
CA GLN A 227 -6.07 18.25 -3.37
C GLN A 227 -6.86 18.77 -4.60
N LYS A 228 -6.23 18.83 -5.78
CA LYS A 228 -6.90 19.22 -7.03
C LYS A 228 -7.90 18.19 -7.55
N LEU A 229 -7.79 16.94 -7.11
CA LEU A 229 -8.67 15.83 -7.47
C LEU A 229 -9.82 15.63 -6.48
N GLN A 230 -9.99 16.56 -5.54
CA GLN A 230 -11.15 16.56 -4.63
C GLN A 230 -12.27 17.44 -5.20
N SER A 231 -13.50 16.98 -5.04
CA SER A 231 -14.72 17.71 -5.34
C SER A 231 -15.77 17.40 -4.27
N ASN A 232 -16.40 18.42 -3.71
CA ASN A 232 -17.38 18.26 -2.62
C ASN A 232 -16.89 17.42 -1.43
N GLY A 233 -15.58 17.49 -1.12
CA GLY A 233 -14.97 16.73 -0.03
C GLY A 233 -14.63 15.27 -0.37
N THR A 234 -14.85 14.82 -1.61
CA THR A 234 -14.54 13.47 -2.07
C THR A 234 -13.61 13.50 -3.28
N GLY A 235 -12.94 12.38 -3.57
CA GLY A 235 -12.25 12.21 -4.86
C GLY A 235 -13.26 12.02 -6.00
N LEU A 236 -12.75 11.72 -7.20
CA LEU A 236 -13.55 11.65 -8.42
C LEU A 236 -13.78 10.19 -8.86
N PHE A 237 -14.93 9.94 -9.49
CA PHE A 237 -15.25 8.69 -10.19
C PHE A 237 -15.61 8.97 -11.66
N TYR A 238 -15.09 8.15 -12.55
CA TYR A 238 -15.48 8.14 -13.95
C TYR A 238 -15.71 6.70 -14.44
N SER A 239 -16.78 6.53 -15.20
CA SER A 239 -17.02 5.32 -15.99
C SER A 239 -17.80 5.66 -17.24
N PRO A 240 -17.55 5.00 -18.38
CA PRO A 240 -18.39 5.15 -19.57
C PRO A 240 -19.83 4.67 -19.38
N THR A 241 -20.05 3.67 -18.50
CA THR A 241 -21.33 2.95 -18.45
C THR A 241 -21.89 2.74 -17.04
N ARG A 242 -21.10 2.97 -15.99
CA ARG A 242 -21.51 2.68 -14.61
C ARG A 242 -21.70 3.95 -13.80
N GLU A 243 -22.60 3.89 -12.81
CA GLU A 243 -22.77 5.00 -11.87
C GLU A 243 -21.66 5.00 -10.83
N GLN A 244 -21.65 4.03 -9.95
CA GLN A 244 -20.59 3.81 -8.94
C GLN A 244 -20.59 2.34 -8.51
N SER A 245 -19.61 1.97 -7.69
CA SER A 245 -19.54 0.69 -7.01
C SER A 245 -19.96 0.86 -5.54
N THR A 246 -20.21 -0.24 -4.86
CA THR A 246 -20.47 -0.25 -3.42
C THR A 246 -19.24 -0.69 -2.64
N THR A 247 -19.12 -0.24 -1.38
CA THR A 247 -18.14 -0.77 -0.43
C THR A 247 -18.53 -2.20 0.01
N SER A 248 -17.62 -2.86 0.72
CA SER A 248 -17.88 -4.18 1.29
C SER A 248 -19.01 -4.20 2.35
N GLU A 249 -19.38 -3.04 2.86
CA GLU A 249 -20.51 -2.85 3.79
C GLU A 249 -21.83 -2.60 3.06
N GLY A 250 -21.84 -2.64 1.72
CA GLY A 250 -23.04 -2.41 0.91
C GLY A 250 -23.40 -0.93 0.69
N VAL A 251 -22.51 -0.02 1.12
CA VAL A 251 -22.68 1.42 0.93
C VAL A 251 -22.03 1.84 -0.37
N GLU A 252 -22.61 2.83 -1.06
CA GLU A 252 -22.01 3.41 -2.27
C GLU A 252 -20.64 4.04 -1.95
N VAL A 253 -19.66 3.86 -2.85
CA VAL A 253 -18.33 4.44 -2.67
C VAL A 253 -18.42 5.95 -2.72
N SER A 254 -17.96 6.62 -1.67
CA SER A 254 -17.96 8.09 -1.58
C SER A 254 -16.99 8.70 -2.60
N ALA A 255 -17.51 9.09 -3.77
CA ALA A 255 -16.78 9.73 -4.86
C ALA A 255 -17.71 10.62 -5.69
N THR A 256 -17.22 11.76 -6.16
CA THR A 256 -17.98 12.62 -7.06
C THR A 256 -17.88 12.08 -8.48
N LYS A 257 -19.03 11.68 -9.08
CA LYS A 257 -19.06 11.27 -10.47
C LYS A 257 -18.77 12.45 -11.39
N VAL A 258 -17.92 12.21 -12.38
CA VAL A 258 -17.64 13.15 -13.47
C VAL A 258 -18.04 12.53 -14.82
N ASP A 259 -18.64 13.32 -15.69
CA ASP A 259 -19.16 12.85 -16.98
C ASP A 259 -18.06 12.75 -18.03
N ARG A 260 -16.92 13.40 -17.82
CA ARG A 260 -15.86 13.49 -18.82
C ARG A 260 -14.49 13.25 -18.20
N LEU A 261 -13.72 12.37 -18.82
CA LEU A 261 -12.32 12.12 -18.46
C LEU A 261 -11.44 13.38 -18.45
N HIS A 262 -11.80 14.42 -19.20
CA HIS A 262 -10.99 15.63 -19.26
C HIS A 262 -10.92 16.36 -17.91
N GLU A 263 -11.90 16.21 -17.02
CA GLU A 263 -11.89 16.80 -15.68
C GLU A 263 -10.77 16.18 -14.83
N ILE A 264 -10.63 14.85 -14.89
CA ILE A 264 -9.51 14.13 -14.28
C ILE A 264 -8.20 14.50 -14.97
N SER A 265 -8.20 14.51 -16.31
CA SER A 265 -7.01 14.84 -17.10
C SER A 265 -6.47 16.23 -16.76
N LYS A 266 -7.33 17.23 -16.61
CA LYS A 266 -6.93 18.60 -16.26
C LYS A 266 -6.21 18.67 -14.92
N ALA A 267 -6.69 17.92 -13.91
CA ALA A 267 -6.09 17.91 -12.58
C ALA A 267 -4.76 17.15 -12.52
N MET A 268 -4.60 16.11 -13.36
CA MET A 268 -3.41 15.26 -13.40
C MET A 268 -2.43 15.59 -14.54
N GLN A 269 -2.57 16.74 -15.19
CA GLN A 269 -1.64 17.11 -16.27
C GLN A 269 -0.20 17.30 -15.77
N PRO A 270 0.80 16.90 -16.60
CA PRO A 270 0.68 16.32 -17.97
C PRO A 270 0.60 14.78 -17.99
N TYR A 271 0.35 14.13 -16.89
CA TYR A 271 0.57 12.69 -16.70
C TYR A 271 -0.65 11.80 -16.99
N PHE A 272 -1.88 12.32 -16.96
CA PHE A 272 -3.08 11.52 -17.17
C PHE A 272 -3.10 10.76 -18.53
N PRO A 273 -2.58 11.30 -19.64
CA PRO A 273 -2.52 10.55 -20.90
C PRO A 273 -1.86 9.18 -20.76
N TYR A 274 -0.84 9.02 -19.94
CA TYR A 274 -0.19 7.73 -19.70
C TYR A 274 -1.14 6.69 -19.08
N VAL A 275 -2.00 7.11 -18.13
CA VAL A 275 -3.03 6.22 -17.53
C VAL A 275 -4.06 5.82 -18.58
N TYR A 276 -4.50 6.78 -19.40
CA TYR A 276 -5.48 6.52 -20.46
C TYR A 276 -4.95 5.57 -21.52
N ASP A 277 -3.70 5.73 -21.94
CA ASP A 277 -3.03 4.82 -22.87
C ASP A 277 -2.85 3.43 -22.28
N PHE A 278 -2.57 3.33 -20.99
CA PHE A 278 -2.51 2.05 -20.29
C PHE A 278 -3.88 1.32 -20.34
N ILE A 279 -4.98 2.03 -20.09
CA ILE A 279 -6.34 1.48 -20.20
C ILE A 279 -6.65 1.06 -21.64
N ASN A 280 -6.26 1.85 -22.63
CA ASN A 280 -6.46 1.50 -24.05
C ASN A 280 -5.66 0.26 -24.45
N ASP A 281 -4.45 0.08 -23.94
CA ASP A 281 -3.68 -1.14 -24.19
C ASP A 281 -4.30 -2.35 -23.46
N MET A 282 -4.86 -2.17 -22.25
CA MET A 282 -5.66 -3.23 -21.62
C MET A 282 -6.86 -3.65 -22.48
N LYS A 283 -7.57 -2.73 -23.14
CA LYS A 283 -8.67 -3.08 -24.03
C LYS A 283 -8.22 -3.93 -25.24
N LYS A 284 -6.99 -3.78 -25.69
CA LYS A 284 -6.40 -4.62 -26.75
C LYS A 284 -6.09 -6.03 -26.27
N VAL A 285 -5.57 -6.16 -25.03
CA VAL A 285 -5.28 -7.44 -24.38
C VAL A 285 -6.56 -8.16 -23.96
N PHE A 286 -7.55 -7.41 -23.46
CA PHE A 286 -8.83 -7.89 -22.96
C PHE A 286 -9.99 -7.33 -23.78
N PRO A 287 -10.26 -7.85 -25.00
CA PRO A 287 -11.20 -7.23 -25.94
C PRO A 287 -12.67 -7.17 -25.45
N THR A 288 -13.01 -7.99 -24.45
CA THR A 288 -14.35 -7.98 -23.84
C THR A 288 -14.55 -6.80 -22.89
N LEU A 289 -13.48 -6.15 -22.44
CA LEU A 289 -13.52 -5.02 -21.49
C LEU A 289 -14.29 -3.82 -22.07
N LYS A 290 -14.06 -3.47 -23.34
CA LYS A 290 -14.71 -2.33 -24.04
C LYS A 290 -14.85 -1.10 -23.13
N ASP A 291 -16.08 -0.77 -22.76
CA ASP A 291 -16.43 0.38 -21.91
C ASP A 291 -17.00 -0.03 -20.53
N ASP A 292 -16.96 -1.34 -20.21
CA ASP A 292 -17.44 -1.90 -18.93
C ASP A 292 -16.36 -1.80 -17.83
N TRP A 293 -15.97 -0.58 -17.48
CA TRP A 293 -14.97 -0.28 -16.47
C TRP A 293 -15.22 1.08 -15.80
N GLY A 294 -14.57 1.30 -14.67
CA GLY A 294 -14.54 2.58 -13.98
C GLY A 294 -13.20 2.86 -13.33
N ILE A 295 -12.95 4.11 -13.02
CA ILE A 295 -11.79 4.56 -12.26
C ILE A 295 -12.20 5.49 -11.14
N TYR A 296 -11.60 5.28 -9.98
CA TYR A 296 -11.66 6.16 -8.83
C TYR A 296 -10.32 6.91 -8.71
N VAL A 297 -10.35 8.20 -8.44
CA VAL A 297 -9.18 9.08 -8.49
C VAL A 297 -9.19 10.03 -7.31
N PRO A 298 -8.07 10.20 -6.63
CA PRO A 298 -6.76 9.60 -6.85
C PRO A 298 -6.59 8.24 -6.15
N GLU A 299 -5.68 7.42 -6.66
CA GLU A 299 -4.94 6.47 -5.85
C GLU A 299 -3.52 6.99 -5.69
N VAL A 300 -3.00 7.02 -4.48
CA VAL A 300 -1.72 7.66 -4.19
C VAL A 300 -0.90 6.84 -3.21
N LYS A 301 0.40 6.74 -3.47
CA LYS A 301 1.37 6.32 -2.47
C LYS A 301 2.13 7.55 -2.01
N TYR A 302 1.83 8.00 -0.80
CA TYR A 302 2.66 8.97 -0.12
C TYR A 302 3.93 8.28 0.37
N LEU A 303 5.07 8.65 -0.18
CA LEU A 303 6.38 8.19 0.25
C LEU A 303 7.12 9.40 0.82
N ALA A 304 7.50 9.31 2.09
CA ALA A 304 8.37 10.30 2.71
C ALA A 304 9.80 10.14 2.19
N PRO A 305 10.66 11.14 2.36
CA PRO A 305 12.09 10.94 2.32
C PRO A 305 12.47 9.80 3.27
N GLU A 306 13.16 8.79 2.75
CA GLU A 306 13.53 7.61 3.51
C GLU A 306 14.81 7.86 4.28
N PRO A 307 14.83 7.65 5.61
CA PRO A 307 16.09 7.73 6.36
C PRO A 307 17.09 6.69 5.88
N LEU A 308 18.35 7.09 5.73
CA LEU A 308 19.44 6.16 5.42
C LEU A 308 19.78 5.35 6.68
N VAL A 309 19.58 4.05 6.59
CA VAL A 309 19.80 3.10 7.66
C VAL A 309 20.85 2.06 7.29
N ASN A 310 21.38 1.36 8.29
CA ASN A 310 22.08 0.10 8.07
C ASN A 310 21.03 -0.95 7.62
N TYR A 311 21.15 -1.46 6.40
CA TYR A 311 20.19 -2.40 5.85
C TYR A 311 20.29 -3.83 6.42
N ASP A 312 21.27 -4.12 7.26
CA ASP A 312 21.36 -5.42 7.93
C ASP A 312 20.41 -5.50 9.13
N ASN A 313 20.16 -4.38 9.82
CA ASN A 313 19.32 -4.33 11.01
C ASN A 313 18.39 -3.10 11.09
N LEU A 314 18.31 -2.30 10.04
CA LEU A 314 17.47 -1.10 9.90
C LEU A 314 17.69 -0.02 10.97
N SER A 315 18.87 0.03 11.59
CA SER A 315 19.25 1.05 12.55
C SER A 315 19.83 2.31 11.88
N LEU A 316 19.70 3.43 12.57
CA LEU A 316 20.40 4.66 12.18
C LEU A 316 21.90 4.53 12.45
N THR A 317 22.74 4.93 11.49
CA THR A 317 24.21 4.91 11.69
C THR A 317 24.66 5.77 12.88
N LYS A 318 24.02 6.95 13.07
CA LYS A 318 24.33 7.88 14.17
C LYS A 318 23.77 7.42 15.52
N TYR A 319 22.66 6.66 15.50
CA TYR A 319 21.96 6.17 16.69
C TYR A 319 21.66 4.67 16.52
N PRO A 320 22.64 3.78 16.80
CA PRO A 320 22.51 2.35 16.48
C PRO A 320 21.39 1.62 17.24
N ASN A 321 20.90 2.20 18.33
CA ASN A 321 19.75 1.70 19.09
C ASN A 321 18.39 2.24 18.62
N VAL A 322 18.34 2.93 17.46
CA VAL A 322 17.12 3.45 16.85
C VAL A 322 16.93 2.79 15.50
N HIS A 323 15.87 1.99 15.36
CA HIS A 323 15.52 1.24 14.16
C HIS A 323 14.26 1.80 13.51
N PHE A 324 14.23 1.81 12.17
CA PHE A 324 13.06 2.22 11.40
C PHE A 324 12.45 1.03 10.68
N VAL A 325 11.12 0.89 10.71
CA VAL A 325 10.44 -0.25 10.10
C VAL A 325 9.19 0.17 9.31
N GLY A 326 8.82 -0.64 8.32
CA GLY A 326 7.60 -0.45 7.54
C GLY A 326 7.55 0.88 6.78
N ASP A 327 6.41 1.57 6.82
CA ASP A 327 6.20 2.81 6.09
C ASP A 327 7.14 3.97 6.51
N ALA A 328 7.72 3.91 7.70
CA ALA A 328 8.76 4.85 8.13
C ALA A 328 10.06 4.72 7.29
N LEU A 329 10.26 3.59 6.62
CA LEU A 329 11.28 3.34 5.61
C LEU A 329 10.68 3.24 4.19
N SER A 330 9.56 3.87 3.93
CA SER A 330 8.87 3.80 2.63
C SER A 330 8.58 2.37 2.14
N ALA A 331 8.68 1.37 3.03
CA ALA A 331 8.45 -0.04 2.75
C ALA A 331 6.97 -0.39 2.93
N ARG A 332 6.28 -0.53 1.81
CA ARG A 332 4.85 -0.76 1.76
C ARG A 332 4.49 -2.23 1.63
N GLY A 333 3.44 -2.60 2.36
CA GLY A 333 2.83 -3.93 2.35
C GLY A 333 3.09 -4.70 3.64
N ILE A 334 2.08 -5.48 4.06
CA ILE A 334 2.08 -6.24 5.32
C ILE A 334 3.32 -7.15 5.42
N SER A 335 3.63 -7.88 4.33
CA SER A 335 4.75 -8.81 4.31
C SER A 335 6.09 -8.10 4.54
N VAL A 336 6.36 -6.98 3.83
CA VAL A 336 7.62 -6.26 3.95
C VAL A 336 7.73 -5.57 5.31
N SER A 337 6.64 -4.93 5.78
CA SER A 337 6.63 -4.29 7.09
C SER A 337 6.80 -5.30 8.23
N GLY A 338 6.18 -6.47 8.13
CA GLY A 338 6.35 -7.56 9.08
C GLY A 338 7.77 -8.13 9.07
N ALA A 339 8.35 -8.33 7.86
CA ALA A 339 9.74 -8.78 7.72
C ALA A 339 10.74 -7.78 8.31
N HIS A 340 10.52 -6.46 8.18
CA HIS A 340 11.32 -5.46 8.87
C HIS A 340 11.24 -5.60 10.38
N GLY A 341 10.05 -5.79 10.94
CA GLY A 341 9.86 -5.99 12.37
C GLY A 341 10.57 -7.26 12.88
N THR A 342 10.48 -8.36 12.12
CA THR A 342 11.16 -9.62 12.45
C THR A 342 12.68 -9.46 12.40
N LEU A 343 13.22 -8.84 11.35
CA LEU A 343 14.66 -8.60 11.20
C LEU A 343 15.23 -7.79 12.36
N VAL A 344 14.54 -6.72 12.75
CA VAL A 344 14.97 -5.88 13.90
C VAL A 344 14.87 -6.66 15.21
N ALA A 345 13.83 -7.47 15.40
CA ALA A 345 13.68 -8.28 16.61
C ALA A 345 14.79 -9.33 16.71
N GLU A 346 15.17 -9.99 15.63
CA GLU A 346 16.30 -10.93 15.59
C GLU A 346 17.60 -10.22 15.98
N ASP A 347 17.91 -9.07 15.38
CA ASP A 347 19.12 -8.29 15.70
C ASP A 347 19.19 -7.87 17.17
N ILE A 348 18.06 -7.40 17.74
CA ILE A 348 18.01 -7.02 19.15
C ILE A 348 18.28 -8.23 20.07
N LEU A 349 17.70 -9.40 19.76
CA LEU A 349 17.86 -10.60 20.55
C LEU A 349 19.28 -11.21 20.48
N GLU A 350 19.95 -11.07 19.34
CA GLU A 350 21.33 -11.55 19.14
C GLU A 350 22.37 -10.65 19.83
N ASN A 351 22.04 -9.37 20.05
CA ASN A 351 22.97 -8.39 20.63
C ASN A 351 22.69 -8.06 22.12
N GLN A 352 21.73 -8.74 22.76
CA GLN A 352 21.49 -8.71 24.20
C GLN A 352 22.37 -9.76 24.92
#